data_ec8e34cb1a1b4514626f42bb4fd469c1
#
_entry.id   ec8e34cb1a1b4514626f42bb4fd469c1
#
_cell.length_a   1.000
_cell.length_b   1.000
_cell.length_c   1.000
_cell.angle_alpha   90.00
_cell.angle_beta   90.00
_cell.angle_gamma   90.00
#
_symmetry.space_group_name_H-M   'P 1'
#
loop_
_entity.id
_entity.type
_entity.pdbx_description
1 polymer ?
#
loop_
_entity_poly.entity_id
_entity_poly.type
_entity_poly.pdbx_seq_one_letter_code
_entity_poly.pdbx_strand_id
1 'polypeptide(L)' 'MGEVGERGYLKIGNEADRVAVASILYKNGYTVRPVRRKKNGKSYEYFLFYQM' A
#
# COMPACT_ATOMS: atom_id res chain seq x y z
N MET A 1 -9.42 -15.51 -11.31
CA MET A 1 -8.75 -15.21 -11.74
C MET A 1 -7.88 -14.79 -11.08
N GLY A 2 -7.41 -14.81 -10.62
CA GLY A 2 -6.49 -14.50 -9.89
C GLY A 2 -5.57 -13.53 -10.35
N GLU A 3 -5.96 -12.80 -11.29
CA GLU A 3 -5.06 -11.92 -11.76
C GLU A 3 -4.88 -10.82 -10.86
N VAL A 4 -3.72 -10.43 -10.54
CA VAL A 4 -3.42 -9.30 -9.72
C VAL A 4 -3.81 -8.06 -10.49
N GLY A 5 -4.55 -7.20 -9.89
CA GLY A 5 -4.94 -5.99 -10.55
C GLY A 5 -3.73 -5.11 -10.82
N GLU A 6 -3.87 -4.26 -11.78
CA GLU A 6 -2.80 -3.37 -12.12
C GLU A 6 -2.68 -2.24 -11.14
N ARG A 7 -3.62 -2.08 -10.26
CA ARG A 7 -3.57 -1.07 -9.22
C ARG A 7 -4.48 -1.48 -8.08
N GLY A 8 -4.19 -0.98 -6.94
CA GLY A 8 -5.01 -1.30 -5.78
C GLY A 8 -4.41 -0.73 -4.52
N TYR A 9 -5.00 -1.10 -3.40
CA TYR A 9 -4.56 -0.64 -2.10
C TYR A 9 -4.30 -1.84 -1.21
N LEU A 10 -3.22 -1.76 -0.44
CA LEU A 10 -2.91 -2.79 0.54
C LEU A 10 -2.97 -2.15 1.92
N LYS A 11 -3.76 -2.71 2.81
CA LYS A 11 -3.86 -2.17 4.14
C LYS A 11 -2.76 -2.79 5.00
N ILE A 12 -1.78 -2.00 5.36
CA ILE A 12 -0.65 -2.47 6.15
C ILE A 12 -0.41 -1.46 7.25
N GLY A 13 -0.74 -1.82 8.47
CA GLY A 13 -0.65 -0.90 9.58
C GLY A 13 0.76 -0.69 10.10
N ASN A 14 1.64 -1.66 9.90
CA ASN A 14 3.00 -1.59 10.42
C ASN A 14 3.89 -0.89 9.41
N GLU A 15 4.58 0.15 9.85
CA GLU A 15 5.39 0.93 8.94
C GLU A 15 6.54 0.13 8.34
N ALA A 16 7.18 -0.70 9.14
CA ALA A 16 8.28 -1.51 8.63
C ALA A 16 7.82 -2.43 7.53
N ASP A 17 6.64 -3.00 7.70
CA ASP A 17 6.08 -3.87 6.68
C ASP A 17 5.70 -3.09 5.44
N ARG A 18 5.16 -1.88 5.61
CA ARG A 18 4.81 -1.06 4.47
C ARG A 18 6.04 -0.74 3.63
N VAL A 19 7.14 -0.42 4.30
CA VAL A 19 8.37 -0.10 3.60
C VAL A 19 8.88 -1.32 2.86
N ALA A 20 8.84 -2.47 3.50
CA ALA A 20 9.32 -3.71 2.88
C ALA A 20 8.50 -4.04 1.63
N VAL A 21 7.19 -3.99 1.75
CA VAL A 21 6.33 -4.32 0.62
C VAL A 21 6.48 -3.28 -0.48
N ALA A 22 6.59 -2.01 -0.11
CA ALA A 22 6.77 -0.95 -1.09
C ALA A 22 8.04 -1.16 -1.89
N SER A 23 9.11 -1.56 -1.22
CA SER A 23 10.37 -1.82 -1.90
C SER A 23 10.25 -2.95 -2.91
N ILE A 24 9.56 -4.01 -2.53
CA ILE A 24 9.37 -5.15 -3.40
C ILE A 24 8.56 -4.75 -4.63
N LEU A 25 7.49 -4.02 -4.43
CA LEU A 25 6.66 -3.59 -5.54
C LEU A 25 7.42 -2.64 -6.46
N TYR A 26 8.16 -1.74 -5.86
CA TYR A 26 8.92 -0.78 -6.65
C TYR A 26 9.95 -1.49 -7.52
N LYS A 27 10.62 -2.49 -6.96
CA LYS A 27 11.60 -3.24 -7.72
C LYS A 27 10.97 -3.99 -8.89
N ASN A 28 9.71 -4.28 -8.80
CA ASN A 28 9.02 -5.00 -9.84
C ASN A 28 8.28 -4.08 -10.81
N GLY A 29 8.59 -2.81 -10.77
CA GLY A 29 8.08 -1.90 -11.78
C GLY A 29 6.79 -1.19 -11.42
N TYR A 30 6.35 -1.31 -10.18
CA TYR A 30 5.12 -0.65 -9.76
C TYR A 30 5.41 0.74 -9.26
N THR A 31 4.45 1.62 -9.44
CA THR A 31 4.46 2.90 -8.77
C THR A 31 3.77 2.70 -7.43
N VAL A 32 4.40 3.16 -6.37
CA VAL A 32 3.88 2.92 -5.04
C VAL A 32 3.77 4.24 -4.30
N ARG A 33 2.71 4.39 -3.53
CA ARG A 33 2.49 5.62 -2.82
C ARG A 33 1.86 5.35 -1.46
N PRO A 34 2.32 5.96 -0.40
CA PRO A 34 1.69 5.78 0.91
C PRO A 34 0.40 6.60 0.96
N VAL A 35 -0.63 6.01 1.55
CA VAL A 35 -1.91 6.67 1.68
C VAL A 35 -2.40 6.43 3.09
N ARG A 36 -2.98 7.43 3.70
CA ARG A 36 -3.62 7.23 4.98
C ARG A 36 -5.01 7.83 4.93
N ARG A 37 -5.90 7.27 5.72
CA ARG A 37 -7.25 7.72 5.77
C ARG A 37 -7.68 7.81 7.20
N LYS A 38 -8.38 8.89 7.53
CA LYS A 38 -8.86 9.06 8.87
C LYS A 38 -9.95 8.05 9.15
N LYS A 39 -9.77 7.29 10.21
CA LYS A 39 -10.72 6.27 10.55
C LYS A 39 -11.82 6.83 11.41
N ASN A 40 -11.47 7.36 12.52
CA ASN A 40 -12.41 8.10 13.33
C ASN A 40 -11.61 8.81 14.39
N GLY A 41 -12.09 9.95 14.83
CA GLY A 41 -11.41 10.68 15.87
C GLY A 41 -9.94 10.87 15.58
N LYS A 42 -9.09 10.23 16.38
CA LYS A 42 -7.65 10.40 16.26
C LYS A 42 -6.97 9.25 15.55
N SER A 43 -7.73 8.29 15.08
CA SER A 43 -7.13 7.11 14.47
C SER A 43 -7.04 7.25 12.97
N TYR A 44 -6.02 6.61 12.42
CA TYR A 44 -5.84 6.58 10.97
C TYR A 44 -5.62 5.15 10.52
N GLU A 45 -6.03 4.88 9.30
CA GLU A 45 -5.71 3.62 8.64
C GLU A 45 -4.65 3.90 7.60
N TYR A 46 -3.70 3.00 7.47
CA TYR A 46 -2.58 3.19 6.56
C TYR A 46 -2.63 2.17 5.45
N PHE A 47 -2.42 2.64 4.23
CA PHE A 47 -2.48 1.81 3.04
C PHE A 47 -1.29 2.09 2.16
N LEU A 48 -0.99 1.14 1.30
CA LEU A 48 -0.06 1.37 0.22
C LEU A 48 -0.85 1.30 -1.07
N PHE A 49 -0.78 2.35 -1.84
CA PHE A 49 -1.39 2.35 -3.17
C PHE A 49 -0.33 1.87 -4.15
N TYR A 50 -0.68 0.96 -5.01
CA TYR A 50 0.23 0.48 -6.03
C TYR A 50 -0.43 0.54 -7.38
N GLN A 51 0.37 0.77 -8.40
CA GLN A 51 -0.13 0.88 -9.76
C GLN A 51 0.99 0.45 -10.71
N MET A 52 0.63 -0.38 -11.65
CA MET A 52 1.59 -0.83 -12.64
C MET A 52 1.82 0.24 -13.70
#